data_e73d7f70646f0fd12f1dc7583147d4c8
#
_entry.id   e73d7f70646f0fd12f1dc7583147d4c8
#
_cell.length_a   1.000
_cell.length_b   1.000
_cell.length_c   1.000
_cell.angle_alpha   90.00
_cell.angle_beta   90.00
_cell.angle_gamma   90.00
#
_symmetry.space_group_name_H-M   'P 1'
#
loop_
_entity.id
_entity.type
_entity.pdbx_description
1 polymer ?
#
loop_
_entity_poly.entity_id
_entity_poly.type
_entity_poly.pdbx_seq_one_letter_code
_entity_poly.pdbx_strand_id
1 'polypeptide(L)'
;HKELVVSDIPVTETLTPLRHTFKTFTSVGRAAELLDRNIQEMLIDLQKNVGFRYIKFHGILSDDMMVVSRIGQELRFTYTLVDQVLDFLLSIQLKPLIQLSFMPKELAENPDKTVCYCPFITSPPADMKEWNFLIEDFTRHLIERYGLDEVKQWPFTVWNEPVTSKKMFGFGDDALFS
;
A
#
# COMPACT_ATOMS: atom_id res chain seq x y z
N HIS A 1 44.71 14.46 -7.50
CA HIS A 1 44.72 13.64 -6.28
C HIS A 1 43.55 14.11 -5.40
N LYS A 2 42.56 13.25 -5.18
CA LYS A 2 41.56 13.46 -4.12
C LYS A 2 42.19 13.00 -2.80
N GLU A 3 42.38 13.91 -1.89
CA GLU A 3 42.75 13.57 -0.51
C GLU A 3 41.67 12.72 0.13
N LEU A 4 42.09 11.58 0.67
CA LEU A 4 41.22 10.73 1.46
C LEU A 4 41.08 11.38 2.84
N VAL A 5 39.89 11.86 3.17
CA VAL A 5 39.61 12.33 4.53
C VAL A 5 39.32 11.10 5.37
N VAL A 6 40.24 10.71 6.22
CA VAL A 6 40.05 9.68 7.24
C VAL A 6 39.57 10.36 8.51
N SER A 7 38.37 10.00 8.95
CA SER A 7 37.84 10.45 10.24
C SER A 7 37.86 9.29 11.23
N ASP A 8 38.63 9.38 12.27
CA ASP A 8 38.55 8.47 13.40
C ASP A 8 37.32 8.81 14.24
N ILE A 9 36.36 7.89 14.26
CA ILE A 9 35.20 8.01 15.15
C ILE A 9 35.52 7.23 16.43
N PRO A 10 35.78 7.91 17.57
CA PRO A 10 36.04 7.23 18.82
C PRO A 10 34.77 6.49 19.27
N VAL A 11 34.82 5.17 19.39
CA VAL A 11 33.76 4.34 19.99
C VAL A 11 33.90 4.48 21.51
N THR A 12 33.60 5.66 22.01
CA THR A 12 33.50 5.93 23.43
C THR A 12 32.05 5.87 23.87
N GLU A 13 31.79 5.71 25.14
CA GLU A 13 30.51 5.48 25.79
C GLU A 13 29.30 6.11 25.11
N THR A 14 28.28 5.29 24.82
CA THR A 14 27.01 5.75 24.25
C THR A 14 26.30 6.67 25.23
N LEU A 15 26.34 7.96 24.98
CA LEU A 15 25.75 8.99 25.85
C LEU A 15 24.23 9.06 25.76
N THR A 16 23.62 8.47 24.69
CA THR A 16 22.16 8.45 24.48
C THR A 16 21.70 7.11 24.01
N PRO A 17 20.55 6.58 24.52
CA PRO A 17 19.97 5.36 24.02
C PRO A 17 19.59 5.51 22.53
N LEU A 18 19.89 4.49 21.73
CA LEU A 18 19.46 4.43 20.34
C LEU A 18 17.94 4.45 20.26
N ARG A 19 17.37 5.47 19.62
CA ARG A 19 15.94 5.51 19.32
C ARG A 19 15.68 4.64 18.11
N HIS A 20 14.95 3.54 18.31
CA HIS A 20 14.60 2.59 17.23
C HIS A 20 13.47 3.10 16.30
N THR A 21 13.54 4.38 15.87
CA THR A 21 12.54 4.99 14.98
C THR A 21 12.46 4.28 13.62
N PHE A 22 13.54 3.64 13.18
CA PHE A 22 13.58 2.83 11.96
C PHE A 22 12.64 1.61 12.01
N LYS A 23 12.23 1.17 13.21
CA LYS A 23 11.26 0.08 13.40
C LYS A 23 9.80 0.50 13.14
N THR A 24 9.55 1.75 12.79
CA THR A 24 8.17 2.22 12.57
C THR A 24 7.58 1.64 11.30
N PHE A 25 8.33 1.65 10.20
CA PHE A 25 7.84 1.18 8.90
C PHE A 25 8.83 0.25 8.21
N THR A 26 8.27 -0.78 7.55
CA THR A 26 8.92 -1.54 6.48
C THR A 26 8.07 -1.45 5.21
N SER A 27 8.54 -2.00 4.09
CA SER A 27 7.79 -1.99 2.84
C SER A 27 8.05 -3.24 2.02
N VAL A 28 7.04 -3.61 1.25
CA VAL A 28 7.15 -4.52 0.09
C VAL A 28 6.64 -3.77 -1.15
N GLY A 29 6.69 -4.40 -2.32
CA GLY A 29 6.20 -3.79 -3.55
C GLY A 29 4.68 -3.75 -3.61
N ARG A 30 4.06 -4.83 -4.06
CA ARG A 30 2.62 -4.94 -4.31
C ARG A 30 1.90 -5.73 -3.23
N ALA A 31 0.60 -5.43 -3.03
CA ALA A 31 -0.26 -6.22 -2.18
C ALA A 31 -0.28 -7.71 -2.58
N ALA A 32 -0.34 -8.02 -3.87
CA ALA A 32 -0.34 -9.39 -4.38
C ALA A 32 0.93 -10.17 -4.03
N GLU A 33 2.08 -9.53 -3.83
CA GLU A 33 3.31 -10.19 -3.38
C GLU A 33 3.18 -10.75 -1.96
N LEU A 34 2.31 -10.15 -1.14
CA LEU A 34 2.04 -10.64 0.21
C LEU A 34 1.24 -11.96 0.25
N LEU A 35 0.75 -12.43 -0.90
CA LEU A 35 0.15 -13.76 -1.07
C LEU A 35 1.21 -14.85 -1.32
N ASP A 36 2.43 -14.46 -1.69
CA ASP A 36 3.54 -15.39 -1.91
C ASP A 36 4.08 -15.93 -0.58
N ARG A 37 4.17 -17.25 -0.49
CA ARG A 37 4.65 -17.93 0.74
C ARG A 37 6.07 -17.54 1.12
N ASN A 38 6.97 -17.37 0.14
CA ASN A 38 8.36 -17.03 0.43
C ASN A 38 8.46 -15.61 1.01
N ILE A 39 7.64 -14.68 0.50
CA ILE A 39 7.55 -13.31 1.05
C ILE A 39 6.98 -13.34 2.47
N GLN A 40 5.98 -14.17 2.71
CA GLN A 40 5.40 -14.32 4.06
C GLN A 40 6.42 -14.90 5.05
N GLU A 41 7.15 -15.95 4.68
CA GLU A 41 8.20 -16.54 5.51
C GLU A 41 9.31 -15.53 5.83
N MET A 42 9.74 -14.74 4.84
CA MET A 42 10.71 -13.67 5.03
C MET A 42 10.20 -12.58 6.00
N LEU A 43 8.93 -12.17 5.88
CA LEU A 43 8.33 -11.18 6.77
C LEU A 43 8.17 -11.72 8.19
N ILE A 44 7.83 -13.00 8.37
CA ILE A 44 7.78 -13.63 9.69
C ILE A 44 9.16 -13.57 10.36
N ASP A 45 10.21 -13.90 9.64
CA ASP A 45 11.58 -13.85 10.16
C ASP A 45 12.02 -12.42 10.47
N LEU A 46 11.74 -11.51 9.56
CA LEU A 46 12.01 -10.09 9.77
C LEU A 46 11.29 -9.54 11.01
N GLN A 47 10.03 -9.93 11.19
CA GLN A 47 9.22 -9.46 12.32
C GLN A 47 9.72 -10.00 13.66
N LYS A 48 10.17 -11.25 13.70
CA LYS A 48 10.82 -11.85 14.89
C LYS A 48 12.11 -11.14 15.28
N ASN A 49 12.91 -10.76 14.29
CA ASN A 49 14.25 -10.20 14.53
C ASN A 49 14.26 -8.68 14.73
N VAL A 50 13.34 -7.94 14.09
CA VAL A 50 13.30 -6.48 14.12
C VAL A 50 12.06 -5.94 14.81
N GLY A 51 10.87 -6.43 14.49
CA GLY A 51 9.59 -6.00 15.07
C GLY A 51 9.16 -4.63 14.55
N PHE A 52 8.84 -4.53 13.27
CA PHE A 52 8.24 -3.33 12.68
C PHE A 52 6.79 -3.16 13.13
N ARG A 53 6.33 -1.89 13.16
CA ARG A 53 4.95 -1.57 13.51
C ARG A 53 4.03 -1.55 12.30
N TYR A 54 4.48 -1.00 11.20
CA TYR A 54 3.70 -0.81 9.98
C TYR A 54 4.43 -1.37 8.75
N ILE A 55 3.65 -1.79 7.76
CA ILE A 55 4.13 -2.16 6.44
C ILE A 55 3.44 -1.34 5.35
N LYS A 56 4.24 -0.73 4.48
CA LYS A 56 3.76 -0.04 3.28
C LYS A 56 3.78 -0.99 2.10
N PHE A 57 2.73 -1.01 1.34
CA PHE A 57 2.61 -1.64 0.04
C PHE A 57 1.62 -0.86 -0.82
N HIS A 58 1.65 -1.06 -2.12
CA HIS A 58 0.71 -0.43 -3.05
C HIS A 58 -0.17 -1.47 -3.74
N GLY A 59 -1.19 -1.02 -4.48
CA GLY A 59 -1.99 -1.86 -5.35
C GLY A 59 -2.98 -2.78 -4.64
N ILE A 60 -3.49 -2.40 -3.46
CA ILE A 60 -4.53 -3.18 -2.75
C ILE A 60 -5.84 -3.29 -3.56
N LEU A 61 -6.10 -2.30 -4.44
CA LEU A 61 -7.28 -2.25 -5.31
C LEU A 61 -6.96 -2.63 -6.76
N SER A 62 -5.71 -2.95 -7.10
CA SER A 62 -5.29 -3.35 -8.45
C SER A 62 -5.95 -4.66 -8.88
N ASP A 63 -6.03 -4.89 -10.18
CA ASP A 63 -6.76 -6.03 -10.76
C ASP A 63 -6.20 -7.39 -10.33
N ASP A 64 -4.92 -7.49 -9.98
CA ASP A 64 -4.31 -8.70 -9.43
C ASP A 64 -4.82 -9.06 -8.02
N MET A 65 -5.49 -8.13 -7.34
CA MET A 65 -6.20 -8.39 -6.08
C MET A 65 -7.67 -8.77 -6.28
N MET A 66 -8.17 -8.76 -7.52
CA MET A 66 -9.50 -9.20 -7.94
C MET A 66 -10.65 -8.54 -7.17
N VAL A 67 -10.47 -7.27 -6.75
CA VAL A 67 -11.44 -6.56 -5.90
C VAL A 67 -12.70 -6.19 -6.66
N VAL A 68 -12.57 -5.73 -7.91
CA VAL A 68 -13.67 -5.19 -8.69
C VAL A 68 -13.97 -6.09 -9.89
N SER A 69 -15.22 -6.40 -10.07
CA SER A 69 -15.76 -7.06 -11.29
C SER A 69 -17.05 -6.39 -11.73
N ARG A 70 -17.41 -6.55 -12.99
CA ARG A 70 -18.66 -6.04 -13.54
C ARG A 70 -19.43 -7.17 -14.24
N ILE A 71 -20.70 -7.34 -13.89
CA ILE A 71 -21.62 -8.28 -14.53
C ILE A 71 -22.74 -7.47 -15.14
N GLY A 72 -22.72 -7.32 -16.47
CA GLY A 72 -23.59 -6.40 -17.18
C GLY A 72 -23.31 -4.95 -16.77
N GLN A 73 -24.27 -4.28 -16.12
CA GLN A 73 -24.12 -2.93 -15.61
C GLN A 73 -23.82 -2.90 -14.09
N GLU A 74 -23.81 -4.05 -13.41
CA GLU A 74 -23.68 -4.12 -11.97
C GLU A 74 -22.21 -4.29 -11.56
N LEU A 75 -21.72 -3.40 -10.72
CA LEU A 75 -20.44 -3.55 -10.05
C LEU A 75 -20.56 -4.54 -8.90
N ARG A 76 -19.56 -5.41 -8.77
CA ARG A 76 -19.41 -6.34 -7.65
C ARG A 76 -18.03 -6.26 -7.07
N PHE A 77 -17.98 -6.31 -5.75
CA PHE A 77 -16.73 -6.23 -4.98
C PHE A 77 -16.47 -7.54 -4.26
N THR A 78 -15.21 -7.96 -4.26
CA THR A 78 -14.75 -9.19 -3.60
C THR A 78 -13.43 -8.89 -2.87
N TYR A 79 -13.37 -9.22 -1.59
CA TYR A 79 -12.21 -8.90 -0.76
C TYR A 79 -11.41 -10.12 -0.31
N THR A 80 -11.64 -11.29 -0.93
CA THR A 80 -11.00 -12.55 -0.51
C THR A 80 -9.47 -12.48 -0.47
N LEU A 81 -8.83 -11.93 -1.50
CA LEU A 81 -7.37 -11.81 -1.54
C LEU A 81 -6.87 -10.68 -0.61
N VAL A 82 -7.63 -9.60 -0.52
CA VAL A 82 -7.37 -8.51 0.45
C VAL A 82 -7.38 -9.06 1.86
N ASP A 83 -8.40 -9.83 2.22
CA ASP A 83 -8.52 -10.44 3.54
C ASP A 83 -7.35 -11.37 3.85
N GLN A 84 -6.93 -12.20 2.89
CA GLN A 84 -5.76 -13.07 3.08
C GLN A 84 -4.50 -12.28 3.39
N VAL A 85 -4.27 -11.17 2.69
CA VAL A 85 -3.14 -10.28 2.93
C VAL A 85 -3.22 -9.65 4.32
N LEU A 86 -4.35 -9.05 4.65
CA LEU A 86 -4.52 -8.33 5.92
C LEU A 86 -4.52 -9.28 7.13
N ASP A 87 -5.17 -10.44 7.02
CA ASP A 87 -5.16 -11.47 8.06
C ASP A 87 -3.74 -11.96 8.35
N PHE A 88 -2.95 -12.20 7.29
CA PHE A 88 -1.55 -12.58 7.43
C PHE A 88 -0.75 -11.49 8.16
N LEU A 89 -0.83 -10.25 7.71
CA LEU A 89 -0.09 -9.13 8.31
C LEU A 89 -0.43 -8.97 9.80
N LEU A 90 -1.71 -8.99 10.15
CA LEU A 90 -2.15 -8.87 11.53
C LEU A 90 -1.71 -10.07 12.38
N SER A 91 -1.66 -11.27 11.81
CA SER A 91 -1.19 -12.48 12.50
C SER A 91 0.26 -12.37 12.98
N ILE A 92 1.08 -11.59 12.29
CA ILE A 92 2.48 -11.30 12.67
C ILE A 92 2.64 -9.92 13.34
N GLN A 93 1.54 -9.32 13.81
CA GLN A 93 1.52 -8.02 14.49
C GLN A 93 2.05 -6.85 13.65
N LEU A 94 1.87 -6.91 12.34
CA LEU A 94 2.31 -5.90 11.39
C LEU A 94 1.08 -5.18 10.81
N LYS A 95 0.92 -3.88 11.11
CA LYS A 95 -0.25 -3.12 10.67
C LYS A 95 -0.06 -2.60 9.25
N PRO A 96 -1.08 -2.71 8.39
CA PRO A 96 -0.99 -2.21 7.03
C PRO A 96 -1.02 -0.68 6.97
N LEU A 97 -0.23 -0.06 6.10
CA LEU A 97 -0.48 1.25 5.56
C LEU A 97 -1.23 1.06 4.24
N ILE A 98 -2.51 1.40 4.23
CA ILE A 98 -3.38 1.22 3.08
C ILE A 98 -3.20 2.37 2.09
N GLN A 99 -2.77 2.05 0.87
CA GLN A 99 -2.80 2.99 -0.25
C GLN A 99 -4.00 2.65 -1.13
N LEU A 100 -4.95 3.59 -1.28
CA LEU A 100 -6.16 3.44 -2.11
C LEU A 100 -5.79 3.52 -3.59
N SER A 101 -5.05 2.55 -4.09
CA SER A 101 -4.45 2.44 -5.42
C SER A 101 -4.28 0.96 -5.82
N PHE A 102 -4.04 0.62 -7.10
CA PHE A 102 -4.21 1.49 -8.26
C PHE A 102 -5.65 1.40 -8.76
N MET A 103 -5.98 2.12 -9.86
CA MET A 103 -7.33 2.12 -10.40
C MET A 103 -7.69 0.72 -10.92
N PRO A 104 -8.80 0.12 -10.48
CA PRO A 104 -9.31 -1.11 -11.10
C PRO A 104 -9.73 -0.86 -12.54
N LYS A 105 -9.46 -1.81 -13.43
CA LYS A 105 -9.77 -1.72 -14.85
C LYS A 105 -11.24 -1.36 -15.13
N GLU A 106 -12.13 -1.96 -14.37
CA GLU A 106 -13.59 -1.76 -14.52
C GLU A 106 -14.05 -0.34 -14.18
N LEU A 107 -13.25 0.43 -13.45
CA LEU A 107 -13.55 1.80 -13.06
C LEU A 107 -12.73 2.84 -13.81
N ALA A 108 -11.69 2.44 -14.53
CA ALA A 108 -10.75 3.34 -15.18
C ALA A 108 -11.36 4.08 -16.38
N GLU A 109 -11.15 5.37 -16.50
CA GLU A 109 -11.46 6.13 -17.72
C GLU A 109 -10.63 5.64 -18.90
N ASN A 110 -9.37 5.31 -18.68
CA ASN A 110 -8.46 4.73 -19.68
C ASN A 110 -7.69 3.57 -19.07
N PRO A 111 -8.17 2.34 -19.24
CA PRO A 111 -7.53 1.15 -18.66
C PRO A 111 -6.16 0.82 -19.26
N ASP A 112 -5.82 1.37 -20.42
CA ASP A 112 -4.52 1.16 -21.08
C ASP A 112 -3.44 2.13 -20.56
N LYS A 113 -3.81 3.09 -19.73
CA LYS A 113 -2.88 4.03 -19.12
C LYS A 113 -2.19 3.40 -17.92
N THR A 114 -1.09 2.71 -18.18
CA THR A 114 -0.31 1.98 -17.17
C THR A 114 1.06 2.63 -16.96
N VAL A 115 1.68 2.32 -15.83
CA VAL A 115 3.04 2.74 -15.53
C VAL A 115 3.93 1.54 -15.23
N CYS A 116 5.22 1.67 -15.59
CA CYS A 116 6.23 0.64 -15.42
C CYS A 116 5.94 -0.63 -16.23
N TYR A 117 6.61 -1.71 -15.89
CA TYR A 117 6.40 -3.04 -16.46
C TYR A 117 5.23 -3.79 -15.81
N CYS A 118 4.60 -3.19 -14.80
CA CYS A 118 3.45 -3.74 -14.11
C CYS A 118 2.17 -3.11 -14.67
N PRO A 119 1.08 -3.84 -14.80
CA PRO A 119 -0.19 -3.32 -15.32
C PRO A 119 -0.94 -2.47 -14.29
N PHE A 120 -0.22 -1.50 -13.68
CA PHE A 120 -0.82 -0.55 -12.75
C PHE A 120 -1.51 0.57 -13.50
N ILE A 121 -2.81 0.62 -13.44
CA ILE A 121 -3.61 1.63 -14.11
C ILE A 121 -3.57 2.92 -13.29
N THR A 122 -3.05 3.97 -13.91
CA THR A 122 -2.92 5.31 -13.30
C THR A 122 -3.93 6.31 -13.84
N SER A 123 -4.90 5.85 -14.60
CA SER A 123 -6.05 6.62 -15.07
C SER A 123 -6.93 7.06 -13.91
N PRO A 124 -7.63 8.21 -14.03
CA PRO A 124 -8.74 8.54 -13.14
C PRO A 124 -9.90 7.54 -13.30
N PRO A 125 -10.86 7.54 -12.38
CA PRO A 125 -12.09 6.81 -12.58
C PRO A 125 -12.92 7.46 -13.70
N ALA A 126 -13.60 6.63 -14.50
CA ALA A 126 -14.56 7.09 -15.49
C ALA A 126 -15.79 7.76 -14.83
N ASP A 127 -16.19 7.27 -13.67
CA ASP A 127 -17.25 7.85 -12.83
C ASP A 127 -16.81 7.89 -11.37
N MET A 128 -16.72 9.10 -10.82
CA MET A 128 -16.39 9.33 -9.41
C MET A 128 -17.41 8.73 -8.45
N LYS A 129 -18.67 8.53 -8.86
CA LYS A 129 -19.68 7.89 -8.00
C LYS A 129 -19.37 6.40 -7.81
N GLU A 130 -18.94 5.72 -8.86
CA GLU A 130 -18.53 4.32 -8.79
C GLU A 130 -17.26 4.16 -7.94
N TRP A 131 -16.31 5.08 -8.09
CA TRP A 131 -15.12 5.11 -7.23
C TRP A 131 -15.48 5.32 -5.76
N ASN A 132 -16.30 6.31 -5.46
CA ASN A 132 -16.74 6.56 -4.09
C ASN A 132 -17.48 5.36 -3.51
N PHE A 133 -18.33 4.70 -4.32
CA PHE A 133 -19.02 3.49 -3.90
C PHE A 133 -18.06 2.35 -3.53
N LEU A 134 -17.00 2.14 -4.34
CA LEU A 134 -15.94 1.18 -3.99
C LEU A 134 -15.27 1.54 -2.65
N ILE A 135 -14.87 2.81 -2.47
CA ILE A 135 -14.17 3.22 -1.25
C ILE A 135 -15.04 3.11 0.00
N GLU A 136 -16.33 3.46 -0.11
CA GLU A 136 -17.29 3.29 0.98
C GLU A 136 -17.49 1.81 1.32
N ASP A 137 -17.68 0.96 0.32
CA ASP A 137 -17.87 -0.48 0.50
C ASP A 137 -16.63 -1.15 1.09
N PHE A 138 -15.44 -0.82 0.55
CA PHE A 138 -14.16 -1.30 1.06
C PHE A 138 -13.95 -0.90 2.53
N THR A 139 -14.20 0.35 2.86
CA THR A 139 -14.02 0.85 4.23
C THR A 139 -15.00 0.15 5.19
N ARG A 140 -16.26 -0.02 4.78
CA ARG A 140 -17.26 -0.77 5.55
C ARG A 140 -16.82 -2.21 5.78
N HIS A 141 -16.35 -2.91 4.73
CA HIS A 141 -15.83 -4.27 4.83
C HIS A 141 -14.68 -4.39 5.85
N LEU A 142 -13.72 -3.46 5.81
CA LEU A 142 -12.61 -3.46 6.78
C LEU A 142 -13.10 -3.28 8.21
N ILE A 143 -14.05 -2.37 8.44
CA ILE A 143 -14.61 -2.12 9.78
C ILE A 143 -15.41 -3.33 10.27
N GLU A 144 -16.23 -3.94 9.42
CA GLU A 144 -17.02 -5.12 9.76
C GLU A 144 -16.13 -6.33 10.11
N ARG A 145 -15.02 -6.51 9.37
CA ARG A 145 -14.14 -7.66 9.57
C ARG A 145 -13.15 -7.49 10.72
N TYR A 146 -12.51 -6.34 10.84
CA TYR A 146 -11.40 -6.12 11.77
C TYR A 146 -11.80 -5.28 12.99
N GLY A 147 -12.95 -4.64 12.95
CA GLY A 147 -13.41 -3.72 13.98
C GLY A 147 -12.85 -2.30 13.81
N LEU A 148 -13.67 -1.32 14.18
CA LEU A 148 -13.32 0.09 14.04
C LEU A 148 -12.06 0.47 14.82
N ASP A 149 -11.86 -0.09 16.03
CA ASP A 149 -10.73 0.26 16.89
C ASP A 149 -9.39 -0.24 16.34
N GLU A 150 -9.39 -1.33 15.58
CA GLU A 150 -8.19 -1.81 14.87
C GLU A 150 -7.95 -0.96 13.62
N VAL A 151 -8.97 -0.76 12.78
CA VAL A 151 -8.85 -0.02 11.51
C VAL A 151 -8.43 1.44 11.71
N LYS A 152 -8.86 2.10 12.77
CA LYS A 152 -8.42 3.46 13.13
C LYS A 152 -6.92 3.59 13.36
N GLN A 153 -6.22 2.51 13.63
CA GLN A 153 -4.77 2.51 13.86
C GLN A 153 -3.97 2.37 12.57
N TRP A 154 -4.62 2.10 11.46
CA TRP A 154 -3.96 1.94 10.16
C TRP A 154 -3.82 3.30 9.49
N PRO A 155 -2.63 3.65 9.00
CA PRO A 155 -2.48 4.80 8.12
C PRO A 155 -3.14 4.56 6.76
N PHE A 156 -3.82 5.57 6.22
CA PHE A 156 -4.40 5.54 4.87
C PHE A 156 -3.78 6.64 4.02
N THR A 157 -3.52 6.34 2.76
CA THR A 157 -3.12 7.31 1.75
C THR A 157 -4.00 7.17 0.51
N VAL A 158 -4.33 8.29 -0.13
CA VAL A 158 -5.27 8.31 -1.26
C VAL A 158 -4.67 7.68 -2.50
N TRP A 159 -3.34 7.84 -2.71
CA TRP A 159 -2.66 7.34 -3.91
C TRP A 159 -1.19 7.01 -3.66
N ASN A 160 -0.53 6.40 -4.66
CA ASN A 160 0.91 6.15 -4.63
C ASN A 160 1.67 7.27 -5.34
N GLU A 161 2.62 7.90 -4.65
CA GLU A 161 3.54 8.91 -5.19
C GLU A 161 2.89 10.04 -5.99
N PRO A 162 1.92 10.77 -5.43
CA PRO A 162 1.11 11.75 -6.15
C PRO A 162 1.92 12.91 -6.76
N VAL A 163 3.05 13.27 -6.18
CA VAL A 163 3.90 14.40 -6.63
C VAL A 163 5.07 14.01 -7.51
N THR A 164 5.32 12.71 -7.73
CA THR A 164 6.58 12.26 -8.33
C THR A 164 6.59 12.34 -9.85
N SER A 165 5.46 12.19 -10.51
CA SER A 165 5.36 12.39 -11.96
C SER A 165 3.92 12.40 -12.49
N LYS A 166 3.68 13.12 -13.58
CA LYS A 166 2.43 13.05 -14.36
C LYS A 166 2.10 11.62 -14.81
N LYS A 167 3.11 10.76 -14.92
CA LYS A 167 2.92 9.34 -15.28
C LYS A 167 2.26 8.54 -14.20
N MET A 168 2.59 8.80 -12.91
CA MET A 168 2.02 8.09 -11.77
C MET A 168 0.61 8.55 -11.39
N PHE A 169 0.25 9.79 -11.77
CA PHE A 169 -1.06 10.36 -11.45
C PHE A 169 -2.08 10.26 -12.57
N GLY A 170 -1.59 10.24 -13.79
CA GLY A 170 -2.48 10.29 -14.92
C GLY A 170 -3.20 11.63 -15.14
N PHE A 171 -3.10 12.58 -14.21
CA PHE A 171 -3.71 13.92 -14.26
C PHE A 171 -2.67 15.03 -14.43
N GLY A 172 -3.09 16.22 -14.85
CA GLY A 172 -2.28 17.44 -14.73
C GLY A 172 -2.10 17.81 -13.24
N ASP A 173 -1.02 18.50 -12.94
CA ASP A 173 -0.43 18.68 -11.61
C ASP A 173 -1.35 19.27 -10.52
N ASP A 174 -2.45 19.95 -10.89
CA ASP A 174 -3.23 20.78 -9.97
C ASP A 174 -4.64 20.28 -9.68
N ALA A 175 -5.14 19.27 -10.37
CA ALA A 175 -6.56 18.90 -10.33
C ALA A 175 -6.97 18.06 -9.11
N LEU A 176 -6.03 17.54 -8.32
CA LEU A 176 -6.32 16.65 -7.18
C LEU A 176 -6.17 17.30 -5.81
N PHE A 177 -5.64 18.51 -5.74
CA PHE A 177 -5.38 19.21 -4.47
C PHE A 177 -6.05 20.60 -4.37
N SER A 178 -6.90 20.95 -5.33
CA SER A 178 -7.72 22.18 -5.31
C SER A 178 -9.07 21.94 -4.63
#